data_7e8d82fbf96607f79093624544b3057a
#
_entry.id   7e8d82fbf96607f79093624544b3057a
#
_cell.length_a   1.000
_cell.length_b   1.000
_cell.length_c   1.000
_cell.angle_alpha   90.00
_cell.angle_beta   90.00
_cell.angle_gamma   90.00
#
_symmetry.space_group_name_H-M   'P 1'
#
loop_
_entity.id
_entity.type
_entity.pdbx_description
1 polymer ?
#
loop_
_entity_poly.entity_id
_entity_poly.type
_entity_poly.pdbx_seq_one_letter_code
_entity_poly.pdbx_strand_id
1 'polypeptide(L)'
;MRNKREHIRYHHRAVQSNTEFLKYQKRLRATLCYSVVIAIIISLVSCRYSRPNLDDEGISDKTRDSLTYLYDRHYTLNTNLEVVQDSVVLACLPVKDCYNTLYRGDRVVVAEFAIHSADSVDSVWVKLAHSQEIQGWIGEREMMQAFVPTDSISQFIYLFSDTHASYFVIIFALFVGAWVFRLFRRKQLKIVYFNDIDSVYPLLLCLLMAFSATVYETMQVFVPETWEHFYFNPTLSPFKVPFILSVFLLSIWLFIIVLLAVLDDLFRQLTPAAAVFYLLGLASCCIFCYFFFILTTQIYICLLYTSPSPRDYAAS
;
A
#
# COMPACT_ATOMS: atom_id res chain seq x y z
N MET A 1 54.24 34.44 -26.63
CA MET A 1 54.18 32.96 -26.42
C MET A 1 53.85 32.54 -24.98
N ARG A 2 54.16 33.32 -23.96
CA ARG A 2 53.92 33.01 -22.54
C ARG A 2 52.43 32.96 -22.17
N ASN A 3 51.62 33.88 -22.70
CA ASN A 3 50.18 34.03 -22.39
C ASN A 3 49.32 32.84 -22.89
N LYS A 4 49.70 32.21 -24.01
CA LYS A 4 48.99 31.08 -24.64
C LYS A 4 49.17 29.78 -23.84
N ARG A 5 50.31 29.62 -23.15
CA ARG A 5 50.60 28.44 -22.29
C ARG A 5 49.86 28.55 -20.94
N GLU A 6 49.60 29.73 -20.42
CA GLU A 6 48.81 29.90 -19.19
C GLU A 6 47.34 29.62 -19.45
N HIS A 7 46.78 30.09 -20.58
CA HIS A 7 45.36 29.82 -20.93
C HIS A 7 45.09 28.35 -21.12
N ILE A 8 46.02 27.57 -21.71
CA ILE A 8 45.90 26.13 -21.87
C ILE A 8 45.99 25.39 -20.53
N ARG A 9 46.80 25.86 -19.59
CA ARG A 9 46.89 25.30 -18.24
C ARG A 9 45.65 25.56 -17.41
N TYR A 10 45.02 26.74 -17.52
CA TYR A 10 43.74 27.03 -16.86
C TYR A 10 42.61 26.15 -17.43
N HIS A 11 42.54 25.98 -18.74
CA HIS A 11 41.52 25.11 -19.35
C HIS A 11 41.68 23.68 -18.94
N HIS A 12 42.91 23.13 -18.89
CA HIS A 12 43.17 21.77 -18.40
C HIS A 12 42.82 21.57 -16.92
N ARG A 13 43.07 22.55 -16.05
CA ARG A 13 42.68 22.46 -14.63
C ARG A 13 41.15 22.55 -14.45
N ALA A 14 40.46 23.38 -15.19
CA ALA A 14 39.00 23.49 -15.15
C ALA A 14 38.33 22.19 -15.63
N VAL A 15 38.87 21.58 -16.69
CA VAL A 15 38.36 20.29 -17.20
C VAL A 15 38.65 19.14 -16.22
N GLN A 16 39.83 19.11 -15.61
CA GLN A 16 40.14 18.13 -14.56
C GLN A 16 39.27 18.29 -13.30
N SER A 17 39.01 19.51 -12.85
CA SER A 17 38.11 19.79 -11.72
C SER A 17 36.69 19.34 -12.03
N ASN A 18 36.18 19.57 -13.24
CA ASN A 18 34.85 19.11 -13.64
C ASN A 18 34.75 17.57 -13.71
N THR A 19 35.79 16.89 -14.20
CA THR A 19 35.79 15.41 -14.25
C THR A 19 35.88 14.78 -12.85
N GLU A 20 36.63 15.37 -11.94
CA GLU A 20 36.69 14.94 -10.52
C GLU A 20 35.35 15.18 -9.80
N PHE A 21 34.73 16.34 -10.02
CA PHE A 21 33.40 16.67 -9.48
C PHE A 21 32.33 15.70 -9.99
N LEU A 22 32.33 15.36 -11.29
CA LEU A 22 31.43 14.38 -11.89
C LEU A 22 31.67 12.96 -11.33
N LYS A 23 32.91 12.57 -11.09
CA LYS A 23 33.24 11.30 -10.43
C LYS A 23 32.76 11.26 -8.97
N TYR A 24 32.93 12.37 -8.24
CA TYR A 24 32.43 12.48 -6.88
C TYR A 24 30.90 12.40 -6.82
N GLN A 25 30.20 13.09 -7.71
CA GLN A 25 28.74 13.02 -7.81
C GLN A 25 28.26 11.58 -8.18
N LYS A 26 28.94 10.89 -9.09
CA LYS A 26 28.62 9.50 -9.41
C LYS A 26 28.81 8.58 -8.20
N ARG A 27 29.88 8.74 -7.41
CA ARG A 27 30.11 7.97 -6.18
C ARG A 27 29.05 8.28 -5.12
N LEU A 28 28.72 9.55 -4.91
CA LEU A 28 27.70 9.96 -3.94
C LEU A 28 26.32 9.38 -4.29
N ARG A 29 25.95 9.38 -5.57
CA ARG A 29 24.69 8.78 -6.04
C ARG A 29 24.66 7.26 -5.89
N ALA A 30 25.77 6.61 -6.21
CA ALA A 30 25.90 5.16 -6.02
C ALA A 30 25.74 4.80 -4.53
N THR A 31 26.38 5.53 -3.61
CA THR A 31 26.23 5.28 -2.17
C THR A 31 24.80 5.56 -1.68
N LEU A 32 24.13 6.61 -2.19
CA LEU A 32 22.72 6.88 -1.89
C LEU A 32 21.80 5.75 -2.39
N CYS A 33 21.99 5.27 -3.63
CA CYS A 33 21.23 4.12 -4.13
C CYS A 33 21.44 2.86 -3.28
N TYR A 34 22.68 2.56 -2.90
CA TYR A 34 22.99 1.43 -2.01
C TYR A 34 22.35 1.59 -0.64
N SER A 35 22.39 2.78 -0.04
CA SER A 35 21.77 3.02 1.27
C SER A 35 20.25 2.87 1.22
N VAL A 36 19.59 3.32 0.15
CA VAL A 36 18.16 3.12 -0.05
C VAL A 36 17.81 1.64 -0.22
N VAL A 37 18.56 0.91 -1.05
CA VAL A 37 18.37 -0.54 -1.22
C VAL A 37 18.58 -1.29 0.10
N ILE A 38 19.59 -0.93 0.87
CA ILE A 38 19.85 -1.52 2.20
C ILE A 38 18.71 -1.18 3.17
N ALA A 39 18.21 0.07 3.18
CA ALA A 39 17.08 0.47 4.01
C ALA A 39 15.80 -0.30 3.64
N ILE A 40 15.55 -0.53 2.35
CA ILE A 40 14.45 -1.37 1.85
C ILE A 40 14.62 -2.81 2.33
N ILE A 41 15.80 -3.41 2.20
CA ILE A 41 16.08 -4.78 2.66
C ILE A 41 15.88 -4.88 4.18
N ILE A 42 16.36 -3.91 4.95
CA ILE A 42 16.16 -3.86 6.40
C ILE A 42 14.67 -3.77 6.75
N SER A 43 13.90 -2.95 6.03
CA SER A 43 12.46 -2.84 6.22
C SER A 43 11.73 -4.15 5.91
N LEU A 44 12.12 -4.87 4.85
CA LEU A 44 11.57 -6.18 4.52
C LEU A 44 11.83 -7.23 5.61
N VAL A 45 12.93 -7.13 6.33
CA VAL A 45 13.30 -8.07 7.40
C VAL A 45 12.72 -7.67 8.75
N SER A 46 12.56 -6.36 9.00
CA SER A 46 12.14 -5.80 10.30
C SER A 46 10.65 -5.94 10.58
N CYS A 47 9.81 -5.89 9.54
CA CYS A 47 8.36 -6.02 9.71
C CYS A 47 7.96 -7.51 9.80
N ARG A 48 8.26 -8.14 10.91
CA ARG A 48 7.80 -9.50 11.21
C ARG A 48 6.85 -9.46 12.40
N TYR A 49 5.60 -9.81 12.18
CA TYR A 49 4.75 -10.30 13.26
C TYR A 49 5.23 -11.72 13.61
N SER A 50 5.80 -11.87 14.79
CA SER A 50 6.20 -13.20 15.27
C SER A 50 4.95 -13.99 15.61
N ARG A 51 4.80 -15.18 15.02
CA ARG A 51 3.80 -16.14 15.50
C ARG A 51 4.04 -16.41 16.98
N PRO A 52 2.98 -16.45 17.81
CA PRO A 52 3.12 -16.94 19.16
C PRO A 52 3.69 -18.36 19.10
N ASN A 53 4.59 -18.68 20.01
CA ASN A 53 5.19 -20.01 20.07
C ASN A 53 4.15 -20.98 20.64
N LEU A 54 3.42 -21.67 19.75
CA LEU A 54 2.35 -22.61 20.12
C LEU A 54 2.90 -23.97 20.60
N ASP A 55 4.21 -24.18 20.48
CA ASP A 55 4.89 -25.44 20.84
C ASP A 55 5.40 -25.45 22.29
N ASP A 56 5.05 -24.43 23.09
CA ASP A 56 5.46 -24.35 24.49
C ASP A 56 4.71 -25.47 25.32
N GLU A 57 5.46 -26.37 25.94
CA GLU A 57 4.93 -27.51 26.69
C GLU A 57 4.04 -27.14 27.90
N GLY A 58 4.02 -25.87 28.28
CA GLY A 58 3.19 -25.33 29.37
C GLY A 58 1.80 -24.84 28.96
N ILE A 59 1.48 -24.80 27.66
CA ILE A 59 0.20 -24.30 27.18
C ILE A 59 -0.84 -25.42 27.11
N SER A 60 -1.98 -25.21 27.80
CA SER A 60 -3.14 -26.11 27.72
C SER A 60 -3.65 -26.23 26.29
N ASP A 61 -4.13 -27.42 25.88
CA ASP A 61 -4.68 -27.62 24.53
C ASP A 61 -5.79 -26.60 24.20
N LYS A 62 -6.64 -26.31 25.17
CA LYS A 62 -7.71 -25.31 25.04
C LYS A 62 -7.15 -23.89 24.81
N THR A 63 -6.04 -23.56 25.44
CA THR A 63 -5.34 -22.26 25.24
C THR A 63 -4.64 -22.23 23.89
N ARG A 64 -4.06 -23.37 23.46
CA ARG A 64 -3.44 -23.52 22.15
C ARG A 64 -4.45 -23.33 21.03
N ASP A 65 -5.61 -23.97 21.11
CA ASP A 65 -6.70 -23.85 20.16
C ASP A 65 -7.21 -22.40 20.10
N SER A 66 -7.36 -21.75 21.25
CA SER A 66 -7.75 -20.34 21.33
C SER A 66 -6.72 -19.42 20.72
N LEU A 67 -5.42 -19.66 20.96
CA LEU A 67 -4.34 -18.86 20.38
C LEU A 67 -4.20 -19.07 18.86
N THR A 68 -4.37 -20.31 18.39
CA THR A 68 -4.40 -20.63 16.97
C THR A 68 -5.58 -19.95 16.30
N TYR A 69 -6.74 -20.04 16.89
CA TYR A 69 -7.95 -19.37 16.43
C TYR A 69 -7.81 -17.85 16.36
N LEU A 70 -7.18 -17.23 17.37
CA LEU A 70 -6.89 -15.79 17.40
C LEU A 70 -5.84 -15.38 16.39
N TYR A 71 -4.86 -16.26 16.13
CA TYR A 71 -3.82 -15.97 15.15
C TYR A 71 -4.33 -16.06 13.71
N ASP A 72 -5.22 -16.99 13.43
CA ASP A 72 -5.82 -17.17 12.11
C ASP A 72 -6.90 -16.09 11.82
N ARG A 73 -7.21 -15.26 12.81
CA ARG A 73 -8.15 -14.13 12.63
C ARG A 73 -7.47 -12.88 12.10
N HIS A 74 -8.29 -11.97 11.59
CA HIS A 74 -7.86 -10.72 10.97
C HIS A 74 -7.19 -9.74 11.95
N TYR A 75 -7.42 -9.90 13.27
CA TYR A 75 -6.90 -9.05 14.34
C TYR A 75 -6.53 -9.88 15.57
N THR A 76 -5.71 -9.32 16.46
CA THR A 76 -5.23 -9.98 17.68
C THR A 76 -5.61 -9.21 18.94
N LEU A 77 -5.44 -9.82 20.11
CA LEU A 77 -5.52 -9.08 21.39
C LEU A 77 -4.54 -7.89 21.37
N ASN A 78 -4.92 -6.80 22.01
CA ASN A 78 -4.22 -5.53 22.04
C ASN A 78 -4.10 -4.80 20.68
N THR A 79 -4.84 -5.23 19.65
CA THR A 79 -4.95 -4.43 18.42
C THR A 79 -5.67 -3.12 18.74
N ASN A 80 -5.05 -2.01 18.35
CA ASN A 80 -5.64 -0.69 18.48
C ASN A 80 -6.52 -0.37 17.27
N LEU A 81 -7.75 0.02 17.53
CA LEU A 81 -8.76 0.34 16.53
C LEU A 81 -9.27 1.75 16.74
N GLU A 82 -9.73 2.39 15.68
CA GLU A 82 -10.36 3.72 15.70
C GLU A 82 -11.75 3.64 15.11
N VAL A 83 -12.73 4.28 15.74
CA VAL A 83 -14.12 4.33 15.28
C VAL A 83 -14.23 5.22 14.04
N VAL A 84 -14.80 4.70 12.97
CA VAL A 84 -15.02 5.44 11.71
C VAL A 84 -16.48 5.80 11.47
N GLN A 85 -17.42 5.09 12.08
CA GLN A 85 -18.84 5.43 12.09
C GLN A 85 -19.12 6.59 13.05
N ASP A 86 -20.23 7.29 12.86
CA ASP A 86 -20.59 8.44 13.70
C ASP A 86 -20.80 8.05 15.16
N SER A 87 -21.40 6.88 15.40
CA SER A 87 -21.54 6.29 16.73
C SER A 87 -21.62 4.77 16.65
N VAL A 88 -21.07 4.10 17.65
CA VAL A 88 -21.10 2.63 17.81
C VAL A 88 -21.51 2.32 19.25
N VAL A 89 -22.39 1.34 19.41
CA VAL A 89 -22.92 0.93 20.70
C VAL A 89 -22.29 -0.38 21.14
N LEU A 90 -21.67 -0.39 22.30
CA LEU A 90 -21.10 -1.58 22.93
C LEU A 90 -22.03 -2.11 24.00
N ALA A 91 -22.30 -3.41 23.99
CA ALA A 91 -23.12 -4.06 25.02
C ALA A 91 -22.30 -4.39 26.28
N CYS A 92 -22.80 -4.04 27.46
CA CYS A 92 -22.14 -4.36 28.73
C CYS A 92 -22.54 -5.75 29.24
N LEU A 93 -22.15 -6.80 28.55
CA LEU A 93 -22.43 -8.17 29.02
C LEU A 93 -21.65 -8.48 30.31
N PRO A 94 -22.26 -9.19 31.30
CA PRO A 94 -23.56 -9.86 31.27
C PRO A 94 -24.75 -9.00 31.70
N VAL A 95 -24.58 -7.68 31.91
CA VAL A 95 -25.64 -6.77 32.36
C VAL A 95 -26.58 -6.47 31.20
N LYS A 96 -27.85 -6.84 31.31
CA LYS A 96 -28.85 -6.49 30.30
C LYS A 96 -29.19 -4.99 30.41
N ASP A 97 -29.45 -4.39 29.25
CA ASP A 97 -29.82 -2.98 29.10
C ASP A 97 -28.73 -1.97 29.52
N CYS A 98 -27.50 -2.38 29.56
CA CYS A 98 -26.34 -1.51 29.68
C CYS A 98 -25.64 -1.37 28.34
N TYR A 99 -25.42 -0.13 27.90
CA TYR A 99 -24.76 0.17 26.63
C TYR A 99 -23.81 1.34 26.79
N ASN A 100 -22.61 1.19 26.28
CA ASN A 100 -21.63 2.25 26.15
C ASN A 100 -21.59 2.71 24.70
N THR A 101 -21.66 4.00 24.46
CA THR A 101 -21.59 4.57 23.12
C THR A 101 -20.21 5.15 22.87
N LEU A 102 -19.61 4.77 21.76
CA LEU A 102 -18.38 5.33 21.23
C LEU A 102 -18.71 6.25 20.06
N TYR A 103 -17.90 7.27 19.88
CA TYR A 103 -18.07 8.25 18.81
C TYR A 103 -16.90 8.18 17.83
N ARG A 104 -17.11 8.74 16.65
CA ARG A 104 -16.11 8.78 15.59
C ARG A 104 -14.80 9.40 16.07
N GLY A 105 -13.70 8.70 15.82
CA GLY A 105 -12.35 9.11 16.24
C GLY A 105 -11.94 8.55 17.60
N ASP A 106 -12.86 7.91 18.36
CA ASP A 106 -12.48 7.22 19.59
C ASP A 106 -11.57 6.04 19.30
N ARG A 107 -10.54 5.89 20.12
CA ARG A 107 -9.59 4.78 20.02
C ARG A 107 -9.89 3.73 21.06
N VAL A 108 -9.93 2.49 20.64
CA VAL A 108 -10.22 1.34 21.48
C VAL A 108 -9.17 0.26 21.29
N VAL A 109 -9.09 -0.62 22.25
CA VAL A 109 -8.19 -1.78 22.22
C VAL A 109 -9.03 -3.05 22.30
N VAL A 110 -8.68 -4.06 21.52
CA VAL A 110 -9.26 -5.39 21.62
C VAL A 110 -8.78 -6.05 22.90
N ALA A 111 -9.69 -6.22 23.85
CA ALA A 111 -9.37 -6.70 25.20
C ALA A 111 -9.59 -8.21 25.35
N GLU A 112 -10.69 -8.76 24.77
CA GLU A 112 -11.09 -10.15 24.96
C GLU A 112 -11.95 -10.64 23.80
N PHE A 113 -12.04 -11.95 23.64
CA PHE A 113 -12.93 -12.62 22.68
C PHE A 113 -13.82 -13.63 23.37
N ALA A 114 -15.07 -13.72 22.94
CA ALA A 114 -16.00 -14.75 23.36
C ALA A 114 -16.60 -15.44 22.13
N ILE A 115 -16.54 -16.77 22.13
CA ILE A 115 -17.10 -17.59 21.04
C ILE A 115 -18.44 -18.13 21.50
N HIS A 116 -19.50 -17.72 20.82
CA HIS A 116 -20.85 -18.19 21.03
C HIS A 116 -21.32 -19.01 19.82
N SER A 117 -20.99 -20.28 19.81
CA SER A 117 -21.32 -21.22 18.72
C SER A 117 -22.83 -21.39 18.48
N ALA A 118 -23.68 -20.93 19.41
CA ALA A 118 -25.13 -20.95 19.28
C ALA A 118 -25.69 -19.73 18.49
N ASP A 119 -24.90 -18.70 18.28
CA ASP A 119 -25.30 -17.53 17.49
C ASP A 119 -25.01 -17.78 16.02
N SER A 120 -26.06 -17.83 15.22
CA SER A 120 -25.95 -18.12 13.77
C SER A 120 -25.54 -16.89 12.95
N VAL A 121 -25.58 -15.68 13.53
CA VAL A 121 -25.28 -14.43 12.84
C VAL A 121 -23.83 -13.99 13.13
N ASP A 122 -23.45 -13.97 14.40
CA ASP A 122 -22.11 -13.61 14.85
C ASP A 122 -21.63 -14.61 15.93
N SER A 123 -20.87 -15.61 15.49
CA SER A 123 -20.32 -16.63 16.40
C SER A 123 -19.22 -16.06 17.32
N VAL A 124 -18.69 -14.88 17.03
CA VAL A 124 -17.60 -14.25 17.77
C VAL A 124 -17.99 -12.87 18.24
N TRP A 125 -17.86 -12.66 19.52
CA TRP A 125 -18.04 -11.38 20.17
C TRP A 125 -16.70 -10.88 20.67
N VAL A 126 -16.45 -9.60 20.42
CA VAL A 126 -15.19 -8.93 20.75
C VAL A 126 -15.45 -7.90 21.81
N LYS A 127 -14.67 -7.95 22.88
CA LYS A 127 -14.69 -6.93 23.92
C LYS A 127 -13.71 -5.83 23.55
N LEU A 128 -14.24 -4.64 23.41
CA LEU A 128 -13.47 -3.44 23.14
C LEU A 128 -13.40 -2.57 24.39
N ALA A 129 -12.24 -2.00 24.66
CA ALA A 129 -12.00 -1.11 25.78
C ALA A 129 -11.45 0.23 25.30
N HIS A 130 -12.16 1.33 25.56
CA HIS A 130 -11.68 2.69 25.40
C HIS A 130 -10.99 3.18 26.67
N SER A 131 -11.56 2.85 27.82
CA SER A 131 -11.03 3.14 29.15
C SER A 131 -11.42 2.03 30.12
N GLN A 132 -11.02 2.15 31.38
CA GLN A 132 -11.47 1.20 32.42
C GLN A 132 -12.99 1.25 32.66
N GLU A 133 -13.62 2.38 32.40
CA GLU A 133 -15.06 2.59 32.61
C GLU A 133 -15.87 2.34 31.32
N ILE A 134 -15.31 2.70 30.16
CA ILE A 134 -15.95 2.56 28.86
C ILE A 134 -15.39 1.33 28.16
N GLN A 135 -16.06 0.23 28.32
CA GLN A 135 -15.76 -1.06 27.67
C GLN A 135 -17.06 -1.81 27.41
N GLY A 136 -17.05 -2.69 26.42
CA GLY A 136 -18.22 -3.50 26.11
C GLY A 136 -17.98 -4.45 24.96
N TRP A 137 -19.01 -5.20 24.62
CA TRP A 137 -18.99 -6.27 23.63
C TRP A 137 -19.68 -5.82 22.35
N ILE A 138 -19.15 -6.27 21.23
CA ILE A 138 -19.70 -6.05 19.89
C ILE A 138 -19.51 -7.31 19.07
N GLY A 139 -20.40 -7.60 18.14
CA GLY A 139 -20.23 -8.67 17.17
C GLY A 139 -19.06 -8.40 16.24
N GLU A 140 -18.31 -9.45 15.86
CA GLU A 140 -17.12 -9.33 15.02
C GLU A 140 -17.41 -8.65 13.69
N ARG A 141 -18.50 -9.03 13.02
CA ARG A 141 -18.90 -8.46 11.74
C ARG A 141 -19.18 -6.95 11.82
N GLU A 142 -19.89 -6.54 12.85
CA GLU A 142 -20.18 -5.12 13.09
C GLU A 142 -18.90 -4.36 13.44
N MET A 143 -18.02 -4.95 14.26
CA MET A 143 -16.72 -4.37 14.59
C MET A 143 -15.87 -4.14 13.33
N MET A 144 -15.77 -5.12 12.43
CA MET A 144 -14.98 -4.99 11.21
C MET A 144 -15.48 -3.89 10.27
N GLN A 145 -16.78 -3.56 10.31
CA GLN A 145 -17.37 -2.49 9.52
C GLN A 145 -17.27 -1.11 10.17
N ALA A 146 -17.23 -1.06 11.50
CA ALA A 146 -17.30 0.18 12.27
C ALA A 146 -15.93 0.73 12.70
N PHE A 147 -14.89 -0.11 12.66
CA PHE A 147 -13.57 0.21 13.16
C PHE A 147 -12.48 -0.01 12.11
N VAL A 148 -11.41 0.79 12.21
CA VAL A 148 -10.22 0.69 11.37
C VAL A 148 -9.00 0.55 12.28
N PRO A 149 -8.03 -0.32 11.97
CA PRO A 149 -6.77 -0.37 12.69
C PRO A 149 -6.01 0.96 12.67
N THR A 150 -5.38 1.32 13.79
CA THR A 150 -4.67 2.61 13.91
C THR A 150 -3.27 2.61 13.31
N ASP A 151 -2.83 1.50 12.72
CA ASP A 151 -1.52 1.45 12.07
C ASP A 151 -1.49 2.26 10.77
N SER A 152 -0.29 2.74 10.40
CA SER A 152 -0.11 3.66 9.29
C SER A 152 -0.47 3.06 7.92
N ILE A 153 -0.35 1.74 7.76
CA ILE A 153 -0.63 1.07 6.48
C ILE A 153 -2.14 0.93 6.31
N SER A 154 -2.85 0.46 7.34
CA SER A 154 -4.31 0.32 7.32
C SER A 154 -5.00 1.67 7.20
N GLN A 155 -4.51 2.70 7.88
CA GLN A 155 -4.99 4.08 7.74
C GLN A 155 -4.76 4.62 6.32
N PHE A 156 -3.61 4.31 5.73
CA PHE A 156 -3.34 4.68 4.34
C PHE A 156 -4.30 3.97 3.38
N ILE A 157 -4.51 2.66 3.53
CA ILE A 157 -5.45 1.88 2.72
C ILE A 157 -6.87 2.44 2.89
N TYR A 158 -7.31 2.71 4.12
CA TYR A 158 -8.62 3.29 4.41
C TYR A 158 -8.80 4.66 3.72
N LEU A 159 -7.82 5.56 3.84
CA LEU A 159 -7.86 6.89 3.23
C LEU A 159 -8.00 6.81 1.70
N PHE A 160 -7.35 5.83 1.05
CA PHE A 160 -7.40 5.67 -0.41
C PHE A 160 -8.53 4.77 -0.90
N SER A 161 -9.11 3.94 -0.04
CA SER A 161 -10.23 3.05 -0.39
C SER A 161 -11.60 3.70 -0.23
N ASP A 162 -11.71 4.76 0.58
CA ASP A 162 -12.98 5.40 0.92
C ASP A 162 -13.29 6.60 0.02
N THR A 163 -14.54 7.07 0.10
CA THR A 163 -15.12 8.22 -0.63
C THR A 163 -14.28 9.50 -0.52
N HIS A 164 -13.47 9.62 0.54
CA HIS A 164 -12.56 10.74 0.76
C HIS A 164 -11.40 10.81 -0.23
N ALA A 165 -10.98 9.69 -0.82
CA ALA A 165 -9.97 9.66 -1.88
C ALA A 165 -10.37 10.53 -3.07
N SER A 166 -11.65 10.57 -3.41
CA SER A 166 -12.19 11.36 -4.51
C SER A 166 -11.91 12.86 -4.34
N TYR A 167 -12.11 13.38 -3.15
CA TYR A 167 -11.85 14.81 -2.85
C TYR A 167 -10.36 15.14 -2.93
N PHE A 168 -9.51 14.24 -2.45
CA PHE A 168 -8.06 14.42 -2.52
C PHE A 168 -7.56 14.42 -3.96
N VAL A 169 -8.06 13.50 -4.79
CA VAL A 169 -7.75 13.44 -6.23
C VAL A 169 -8.21 14.69 -6.95
N ILE A 170 -9.42 15.20 -6.67
CA ILE A 170 -9.94 16.43 -7.27
C ILE A 170 -9.08 17.65 -6.90
N ILE A 171 -8.77 17.82 -5.60
CA ILE A 171 -7.94 18.94 -5.13
C ILE A 171 -6.54 18.86 -5.75
N PHE A 172 -5.94 17.68 -5.78
CA PHE A 172 -4.63 17.45 -6.40
C PHE A 172 -4.67 17.75 -7.91
N ALA A 173 -5.69 17.28 -8.62
CA ALA A 173 -5.89 17.54 -10.05
C ALA A 173 -6.05 19.04 -10.34
N LEU A 174 -6.78 19.78 -9.50
CA LEU A 174 -6.92 21.24 -9.61
C LEU A 174 -5.59 21.96 -9.40
N PHE A 175 -4.80 21.53 -8.41
CA PHE A 175 -3.50 22.13 -8.12
C PHE A 175 -2.50 21.89 -9.26
N VAL A 176 -2.45 20.65 -9.75
CA VAL A 176 -1.64 20.25 -10.91
C VAL A 176 -2.10 21.01 -12.15
N GLY A 177 -3.40 21.09 -12.41
CA GLY A 177 -3.97 21.82 -13.54
C GLY A 177 -3.62 23.31 -13.52
N ALA A 178 -3.74 23.95 -12.37
CA ALA A 178 -3.36 25.36 -12.20
C ALA A 178 -1.85 25.57 -12.40
N TRP A 179 -1.03 24.66 -11.91
CA TRP A 179 0.42 24.72 -12.08
C TRP A 179 0.84 24.53 -13.55
N VAL A 180 0.26 23.53 -14.24
CA VAL A 180 0.42 23.27 -15.67
C VAL A 180 -0.02 24.49 -16.49
N PHE A 181 -1.20 25.04 -16.19
CA PHE A 181 -1.70 26.24 -16.85
C PHE A 181 -0.75 27.45 -16.71
N ARG A 182 -0.18 27.63 -15.51
CA ARG A 182 0.81 28.71 -15.26
C ARG A 182 2.09 28.51 -16.07
N LEU A 183 2.54 27.28 -16.25
CA LEU A 183 3.72 26.95 -17.05
C LEU A 183 3.46 27.15 -18.56
N PHE A 184 2.27 26.77 -19.05
CA PHE A 184 1.87 27.05 -20.43
C PHE A 184 1.87 28.56 -20.73
N ARG A 185 1.31 29.35 -19.82
CA ARG A 185 1.31 30.82 -19.97
C ARG A 185 2.71 31.44 -20.03
N ARG A 186 3.69 30.82 -19.37
CA ARG A 186 5.07 31.31 -19.35
C ARG A 186 5.91 30.84 -20.54
N LYS A 187 5.35 30.07 -21.47
CA LYS A 187 6.06 29.49 -22.64
C LYS A 187 7.35 28.74 -22.24
N GLN A 188 7.43 28.23 -21.02
CA GLN A 188 8.59 27.52 -20.49
C GLN A 188 8.53 26.00 -20.72
N LEU A 189 7.45 25.54 -21.36
CA LEU A 189 7.22 24.12 -21.59
C LEU A 189 7.84 23.67 -22.90
N LYS A 190 8.80 22.80 -22.79
CA LYS A 190 9.17 21.88 -23.86
C LYS A 190 8.46 20.55 -23.55
N ILE A 191 7.49 20.16 -24.39
CA ILE A 191 6.82 18.87 -24.26
C ILE A 191 7.87 17.80 -24.56
N VAL A 192 8.11 16.93 -23.58
CA VAL A 192 9.02 15.79 -23.71
C VAL A 192 8.15 14.56 -23.89
N TYR A 193 8.31 13.87 -25.01
CA TYR A 193 7.59 12.62 -25.29
C TYR A 193 8.29 11.44 -24.62
N PHE A 194 7.58 10.31 -24.47
CA PHE A 194 8.14 9.07 -23.93
C PHE A 194 9.36 8.59 -24.73
N ASN A 195 9.40 8.87 -26.03
CA ASN A 195 10.48 8.48 -26.92
C ASN A 195 11.71 9.41 -26.86
N ASP A 196 11.61 10.55 -26.19
CA ASP A 196 12.72 11.51 -26.05
C ASP A 196 13.68 11.12 -24.92
N ILE A 197 13.35 10.08 -24.16
CA ILE A 197 14.14 9.59 -23.04
C ILE A 197 14.61 8.17 -23.37
N ASP A 198 15.91 8.00 -23.38
CA ASP A 198 16.55 6.69 -23.61
C ASP A 198 16.54 5.86 -22.31
N SER A 199 15.34 5.43 -21.90
CA SER A 199 15.12 4.68 -20.67
C SER A 199 13.98 3.68 -20.81
N VAL A 200 14.18 2.47 -20.32
CA VAL A 200 13.15 1.40 -20.28
C VAL A 200 12.30 1.47 -19.00
N TYR A 201 12.77 2.17 -17.98
CA TYR A 201 12.12 2.19 -16.66
C TYR A 201 10.68 2.74 -16.66
N PRO A 202 10.31 3.78 -17.44
CA PRO A 202 8.93 4.26 -17.49
C PRO A 202 7.95 3.21 -18.01
N LEU A 203 8.33 2.44 -19.04
CA LEU A 203 7.55 1.32 -19.56
C LEU A 203 7.40 0.23 -18.51
N LEU A 204 8.50 -0.14 -17.85
CA LEU A 204 8.50 -1.16 -16.80
C LEU A 204 7.60 -0.74 -15.62
N LEU A 205 7.57 0.55 -15.27
CA LEU A 205 6.69 1.07 -14.23
C LEU A 205 5.22 0.89 -14.59
N CYS A 206 4.81 1.21 -15.82
CA CYS A 206 3.45 0.99 -16.30
C CYS A 206 3.07 -0.50 -16.31
N LEU A 207 3.97 -1.38 -16.71
CA LEU A 207 3.76 -2.83 -16.70
C LEU A 207 3.61 -3.37 -15.27
N LEU A 208 4.41 -2.90 -14.33
CA LEU A 208 4.30 -3.28 -12.91
C LEU A 208 3.00 -2.78 -12.31
N MET A 209 2.54 -1.57 -12.66
CA MET A 209 1.24 -1.06 -12.22
C MET A 209 0.10 -1.94 -12.74
N ALA A 210 0.11 -2.28 -14.02
CA ALA A 210 -0.88 -3.17 -14.63
C ALA A 210 -0.90 -4.55 -13.96
N PHE A 211 0.28 -5.12 -13.72
CA PHE A 211 0.44 -6.41 -13.05
C PHE A 211 -0.09 -6.36 -11.61
N SER A 212 0.30 -5.34 -10.82
CA SER A 212 -0.15 -5.17 -9.43
C SER A 212 -1.67 -4.99 -9.36
N ALA A 213 -2.27 -4.22 -10.28
CA ALA A 213 -3.71 -4.03 -10.37
C ALA A 213 -4.45 -5.34 -10.65
N THR A 214 -3.94 -6.16 -11.58
CA THR A 214 -4.52 -7.48 -11.90
C THR A 214 -4.43 -8.44 -10.71
N VAL A 215 -3.29 -8.50 -10.03
CA VAL A 215 -3.10 -9.37 -8.85
C VAL A 215 -4.01 -8.91 -7.71
N TYR A 216 -4.12 -7.60 -7.48
CA TYR A 216 -5.01 -7.04 -6.47
C TYR A 216 -6.46 -7.43 -6.72
N GLU A 217 -6.97 -7.22 -7.94
CA GLU A 217 -8.35 -7.54 -8.29
C GLU A 217 -8.61 -9.05 -8.22
N THR A 218 -7.66 -9.87 -8.68
CA THR A 218 -7.74 -11.33 -8.55
C THR A 218 -7.85 -11.75 -7.09
N MET A 219 -7.12 -11.10 -6.19
CA MET A 219 -7.17 -11.38 -4.75
C MET A 219 -8.53 -10.98 -4.17
N GLN A 220 -9.09 -9.83 -4.56
CA GLN A 220 -10.41 -9.37 -4.09
C GLN A 220 -11.53 -10.33 -4.50
N VAL A 221 -11.45 -10.90 -5.69
CA VAL A 221 -12.50 -11.78 -6.21
C VAL A 221 -12.39 -13.22 -5.70
N PHE A 222 -11.18 -13.78 -5.66
CA PHE A 222 -10.99 -15.20 -5.35
C PHE A 222 -10.63 -15.50 -3.89
N VAL A 223 -10.00 -14.56 -3.19
CA VAL A 223 -9.51 -14.76 -1.81
C VAL A 223 -9.64 -13.47 -0.99
N PRO A 224 -10.84 -12.90 -0.85
CA PRO A 224 -11.06 -11.63 -0.14
C PRO A 224 -10.58 -11.68 1.31
N GLU A 225 -10.72 -12.82 1.98
CA GLU A 225 -10.26 -13.02 3.36
C GLU A 225 -8.75 -12.73 3.54
N THR A 226 -7.94 -13.04 2.50
CA THR A 226 -6.50 -12.73 2.53
C THR A 226 -6.24 -11.22 2.59
N TRP A 227 -7.05 -10.43 1.88
CA TRP A 227 -6.95 -8.98 1.88
C TRP A 227 -7.43 -8.40 3.21
N GLU A 228 -8.56 -8.88 3.75
CA GLU A 228 -9.08 -8.47 5.05
C GLU A 228 -8.06 -8.75 6.16
N HIS A 229 -7.47 -9.95 6.15
CA HIS A 229 -6.40 -10.30 7.10
C HIS A 229 -5.21 -9.34 6.98
N PHE A 230 -4.78 -9.01 5.75
CA PHE A 230 -3.70 -8.05 5.51
C PHE A 230 -4.07 -6.63 5.97
N TYR A 231 -5.33 -6.23 5.79
CA TYR A 231 -5.81 -4.93 6.21
C TYR A 231 -5.76 -4.74 7.74
N PHE A 232 -6.12 -5.78 8.50
CA PHE A 232 -6.07 -5.74 9.96
C PHE A 232 -4.68 -6.06 10.53
N ASN A 233 -3.84 -6.82 9.83
CA ASN A 233 -2.48 -7.17 10.21
C ASN A 233 -1.50 -6.89 9.07
N PRO A 234 -1.25 -5.61 8.73
CA PRO A 234 -0.41 -5.28 7.60
C PRO A 234 1.05 -5.68 7.84
N THR A 235 1.65 -6.22 6.80
CA THR A 235 3.08 -6.55 6.79
C THR A 235 3.73 -6.08 5.50
N LEU A 236 4.95 -5.56 5.59
CA LEU A 236 5.74 -5.21 4.43
C LEU A 236 6.57 -6.38 3.90
N SER A 237 6.67 -7.47 4.68
CA SER A 237 7.44 -8.64 4.31
C SER A 237 6.65 -9.55 3.37
N PRO A 238 7.14 -9.85 2.15
CA PRO A 238 6.49 -10.81 1.26
C PRO A 238 6.67 -12.27 1.71
N PHE A 239 7.49 -12.50 2.74
CA PHE A 239 7.77 -13.83 3.25
C PHE A 239 6.78 -14.19 4.36
N LYS A 240 6.33 -15.46 4.44
CA LYS A 240 5.38 -15.98 5.42
C LYS A 240 3.94 -15.46 5.30
N VAL A 241 3.56 -15.00 4.14
CA VAL A 241 2.19 -14.63 3.77
C VAL A 241 1.69 -15.56 2.67
N PRO A 242 0.37 -15.67 2.43
CA PRO A 242 -0.19 -16.45 1.33
C PRO A 242 0.43 -16.05 -0.01
N PHE A 243 0.57 -17.03 -0.92
CA PHE A 243 1.31 -16.85 -2.17
C PHE A 243 0.84 -15.64 -3.00
N ILE A 244 -0.47 -15.45 -3.14
CA ILE A 244 -1.03 -14.33 -3.91
C ILE A 244 -0.68 -12.96 -3.31
N LEU A 245 -0.74 -12.85 -1.98
CA LEU A 245 -0.34 -11.66 -1.24
C LEU A 245 1.17 -11.42 -1.32
N SER A 246 1.99 -12.49 -1.29
CA SER A 246 3.43 -12.42 -1.49
C SER A 246 3.78 -11.83 -2.86
N VAL A 247 3.13 -12.31 -3.92
CA VAL A 247 3.30 -11.78 -5.30
C VAL A 247 2.89 -10.32 -5.38
N PHE A 248 1.77 -9.95 -4.76
CA PHE A 248 1.33 -8.56 -4.70
C PHE A 248 2.35 -7.66 -4.00
N LEU A 249 2.81 -8.03 -2.81
CA LEU A 249 3.81 -7.25 -2.05
C LEU A 249 5.14 -7.13 -2.81
N LEU A 250 5.60 -8.21 -3.46
CA LEU A 250 6.79 -8.16 -4.30
C LEU A 250 6.61 -7.19 -5.49
N SER A 251 5.44 -7.17 -6.11
CA SER A 251 5.15 -6.25 -7.21
C SER A 251 5.18 -4.78 -6.75
N ILE A 252 4.66 -4.50 -5.55
CA ILE A 252 4.72 -3.16 -4.94
C ILE A 252 6.17 -2.76 -4.63
N TRP A 253 6.99 -3.66 -4.09
CA TRP A 253 8.41 -3.38 -3.86
C TRP A 253 9.17 -3.10 -5.15
N LEU A 254 8.94 -3.92 -6.18
CA LEU A 254 9.53 -3.70 -7.51
C LEU A 254 9.09 -2.36 -8.11
N PHE A 255 7.80 -2.01 -7.95
CA PHE A 255 7.26 -0.72 -8.38
C PHE A 255 8.01 0.45 -7.73
N ILE A 256 8.23 0.39 -6.41
CA ILE A 256 8.97 1.43 -5.67
C ILE A 256 10.42 1.53 -6.16
N ILE A 257 11.10 0.40 -6.37
CA ILE A 257 12.49 0.36 -6.85
C ILE A 257 12.59 0.97 -8.26
N VAL A 258 11.69 0.57 -9.16
CA VAL A 258 11.65 1.09 -10.53
C VAL A 258 11.28 2.57 -10.56
N LEU A 259 10.35 3.02 -9.69
CA LEU A 259 10.00 4.43 -9.53
C LEU A 259 11.22 5.27 -9.13
N LEU A 260 12.03 4.80 -8.18
CA LEU A 260 13.27 5.49 -7.80
C LEU A 260 14.28 5.54 -8.97
N ALA A 261 14.36 4.47 -9.76
CA ALA A 261 15.21 4.45 -10.95
C ALA A 261 14.71 5.44 -12.03
N VAL A 262 13.39 5.52 -12.24
CA VAL A 262 12.76 6.53 -13.12
C VAL A 262 13.12 7.94 -12.66
N LEU A 263 12.96 8.24 -11.37
CA LEU A 263 13.28 9.55 -10.82
C LEU A 263 14.74 9.92 -11.05
N ASP A 264 15.69 9.03 -10.72
CA ASP A 264 17.11 9.29 -10.93
C ASP A 264 17.43 9.53 -12.41
N ASP A 265 16.87 8.75 -13.32
CA ASP A 265 17.10 8.84 -14.77
C ASP A 265 16.54 10.16 -15.35
N LEU A 266 15.32 10.52 -14.96
CA LEU A 266 14.67 11.75 -15.42
C LEU A 266 15.42 13.02 -14.97
N PHE A 267 15.81 13.08 -13.70
CA PHE A 267 16.55 14.24 -13.20
C PHE A 267 18.00 14.33 -13.70
N ARG A 268 18.50 13.27 -14.34
CA ARG A 268 19.78 13.30 -15.05
C ARG A 268 19.66 13.81 -16.47
N GLN A 269 18.56 13.45 -17.16
CA GLN A 269 18.41 13.73 -18.60
C GLN A 269 17.64 15.04 -18.85
N LEU A 270 16.74 15.45 -17.94
CA LEU A 270 15.84 16.56 -18.13
C LEU A 270 16.09 17.70 -17.14
N THR A 271 15.66 18.90 -17.54
CA THR A 271 15.55 20.02 -16.61
C THR A 271 14.45 19.72 -15.57
N PRO A 272 14.54 20.25 -14.33
CA PRO A 272 13.57 19.94 -13.27
C PRO A 272 12.10 20.18 -13.68
N ALA A 273 11.83 21.26 -14.44
CA ALA A 273 10.48 21.54 -14.92
C ALA A 273 9.98 20.48 -15.93
N ALA A 274 10.83 20.07 -16.88
CA ALA A 274 10.51 19.05 -17.87
C ALA A 274 10.37 17.67 -17.22
N ALA A 275 11.21 17.33 -16.23
CA ALA A 275 11.13 16.09 -15.48
C ALA A 275 9.79 15.97 -14.72
N VAL A 276 9.35 17.03 -14.06
CA VAL A 276 8.05 17.04 -13.36
C VAL A 276 6.88 16.86 -14.34
N PHE A 277 6.93 17.50 -15.51
CA PHE A 277 5.91 17.28 -16.54
C PHE A 277 5.85 15.84 -17.04
N TYR A 278 7.00 15.28 -17.30
CA TYR A 278 7.09 13.89 -17.70
C TYR A 278 6.53 12.96 -16.61
N LEU A 279 6.87 13.20 -15.35
CA LEU A 279 6.35 12.43 -14.22
C LEU A 279 4.82 12.53 -14.10
N LEU A 280 4.24 13.70 -14.35
CA LEU A 280 2.78 13.86 -14.37
C LEU A 280 2.14 13.05 -15.51
N GLY A 281 2.73 13.06 -16.70
CA GLY A 281 2.30 12.21 -17.81
C GLY A 281 2.41 10.72 -17.48
N LEU A 282 3.54 10.32 -16.91
CA LEU A 282 3.77 8.94 -16.49
C LEU A 282 2.79 8.51 -15.39
N ALA A 283 2.54 9.36 -14.39
CA ALA A 283 1.55 9.11 -13.35
C ALA A 283 0.14 8.93 -13.95
N SER A 284 -0.23 9.76 -14.92
CA SER A 284 -1.51 9.63 -15.64
C SER A 284 -1.60 8.31 -16.39
N CYS A 285 -0.52 7.85 -17.04
CA CYS A 285 -0.45 6.52 -17.68
C CYS A 285 -0.58 5.38 -16.65
N CYS A 286 0.08 5.49 -15.52
CA CYS A 286 -0.02 4.48 -14.44
C CYS A 286 -1.45 4.42 -13.88
N ILE A 287 -2.11 5.56 -13.64
CA ILE A 287 -3.50 5.61 -13.19
C ILE A 287 -4.43 5.00 -14.23
N PHE A 288 -4.23 5.31 -15.51
CA PHE A 288 -4.99 4.69 -16.58
C PHE A 288 -4.79 3.18 -16.64
N CYS A 289 -3.56 2.69 -16.56
CA CYS A 289 -3.25 1.25 -16.48
C CYS A 289 -3.95 0.59 -15.30
N TYR A 290 -3.90 1.22 -14.12
CA TYR A 290 -4.54 0.71 -12.91
C TYR A 290 -6.05 0.48 -13.12
N PHE A 291 -6.79 1.50 -13.52
CA PHE A 291 -8.23 1.39 -13.74
C PHE A 291 -8.58 0.46 -14.91
N PHE A 292 -7.82 0.51 -15.99
CA PHE A 292 -8.06 -0.35 -17.15
C PHE A 292 -7.91 -1.82 -16.80
N PHE A 293 -6.87 -2.18 -16.03
CA PHE A 293 -6.62 -3.58 -15.68
C PHE A 293 -7.56 -4.07 -14.57
N ILE A 294 -7.99 -3.25 -13.63
CA ILE A 294 -9.06 -3.61 -12.69
C ILE A 294 -10.35 -3.92 -13.46
N LEU A 295 -10.82 -3.00 -14.30
CA LEU A 295 -12.06 -3.17 -15.09
C LEU A 295 -11.99 -4.39 -16.00
N THR A 296 -10.89 -4.58 -16.72
CA THR A 296 -10.72 -5.72 -17.61
C THR A 296 -10.69 -7.05 -16.86
N THR A 297 -10.04 -7.08 -15.70
CA THR A 297 -10.01 -8.29 -14.85
C THR A 297 -11.40 -8.66 -14.36
N GLN A 298 -12.20 -7.69 -13.90
CA GLN A 298 -13.57 -7.90 -13.48
C GLN A 298 -14.44 -8.45 -14.62
N ILE A 299 -14.37 -7.84 -15.81
CA ILE A 299 -15.13 -8.28 -16.99
C ILE A 299 -14.70 -9.70 -17.41
N TYR A 300 -13.40 -9.98 -17.43
CA TYR A 300 -12.86 -11.27 -17.84
C TYR A 300 -13.27 -12.39 -16.87
N ILE A 301 -13.24 -12.13 -15.58
CA ILE A 301 -13.70 -13.06 -14.55
C ILE A 301 -15.21 -13.29 -14.69
N CYS A 302 -16.00 -12.23 -14.88
CA CYS A 302 -17.43 -12.34 -15.10
C CYS A 302 -17.76 -13.22 -16.33
N LEU A 303 -17.05 -13.05 -17.44
CA LEU A 303 -17.21 -13.86 -18.65
C LEU A 303 -16.82 -15.33 -18.43
N LEU A 304 -15.79 -15.61 -17.63
CA LEU A 304 -15.41 -16.98 -17.30
C LEU A 304 -16.48 -17.71 -16.48
N TYR A 305 -17.12 -17.00 -15.55
CA TYR A 305 -18.20 -17.57 -14.72
C TYR A 305 -19.52 -17.71 -15.47
N THR A 306 -19.78 -16.86 -16.45
CA THR A 306 -21.02 -16.90 -17.26
C THR A 306 -20.90 -17.80 -18.49
N SER A 307 -19.69 -18.27 -18.83
CA SER A 307 -19.47 -19.22 -19.91
C SER A 307 -20.09 -20.59 -19.51
N PRO A 308 -21.05 -21.14 -20.28
CA PRO A 308 -21.66 -22.41 -19.93
C PRO A 308 -20.61 -23.50 -19.90
N SER A 309 -20.61 -24.27 -18.81
CA SER A 309 -19.69 -25.40 -18.63
C SER A 309 -19.87 -26.40 -19.81
N PRO A 310 -18.80 -27.08 -20.28
CA PRO A 310 -18.93 -28.16 -21.24
C PRO A 310 -19.90 -29.28 -20.79
N ARG A 311 -20.19 -29.35 -19.49
CA ARG A 311 -21.18 -30.27 -18.91
C ARG A 311 -22.61 -29.83 -19.21
N ASP A 312 -22.89 -28.55 -19.40
CA ASP A 312 -24.22 -28.06 -19.69
C ASP A 312 -24.63 -28.35 -21.15
N TYR A 313 -23.66 -28.48 -22.07
CA TYR A 313 -23.89 -28.94 -23.44
C TYR A 313 -24.08 -30.44 -23.57
N ALA A 314 -23.66 -31.23 -22.57
CA ALA A 314 -23.85 -32.68 -22.58
C ALA A 314 -25.20 -33.12 -21.98
N ALA A 315 -25.93 -32.19 -21.34
CA ALA A 315 -27.22 -32.43 -20.68
C ALA A 315 -28.44 -31.95 -21.54
N SER A 316 -28.19 -31.27 -22.66
CA SER A 316 -29.22 -30.89 -23.67
C SER A 316 -29.17 -31.85 -24.85
#